data_fd81283bff128d5a756415c528e402a3
#
_entry.id   fd81283bff128d5a756415c528e402a3
#
_cell.length_a   1.000
_cell.length_b   1.000
_cell.length_c   1.000
_cell.angle_alpha   90.00
_cell.angle_beta   90.00
_cell.angle_gamma   90.00
#
_symmetry.space_group_name_H-M   'P 1'
#
loop_
_entity.id
_entity.type
_entity.pdbx_description
1 polymer ?
#
loop_
_entity_poly.entity_id
_entity_poly.type
_entity_poly.pdbx_seq_one_letter_code
_entity_poly.pdbx_strand_id
1 'polypeptide(L)' 'MTCFDWHKDPIGRDTPVDAEYKNTQNVRRFLSSECGTDFKFTRPFMAWIKDGRFKTMGDVADEWMRQIGRFS' A
#
# COMPACT_ATOMS: atom_id res chain seq x y z
N MET A 1 -19.41 11.54 9.69
CA MET A 1 -18.76 10.67 8.73
C MET A 1 -17.33 10.36 9.11
N THR A 2 -16.94 9.13 9.02
CA THR A 2 -15.63 8.73 9.48
C THR A 2 -14.70 8.48 8.30
N CYS A 3 -13.47 8.97 8.40
CA CYS A 3 -12.44 8.66 7.45
C CYS A 3 -11.84 7.30 7.80
N PHE A 4 -11.28 6.63 6.79
CA PHE A 4 -10.59 5.39 7.03
C PHE A 4 -9.40 5.65 7.97
N ASP A 5 -9.26 4.84 8.99
CA ASP A 5 -8.17 4.98 9.96
C ASP A 5 -7.01 4.09 9.54
N TRP A 6 -5.99 4.70 8.96
CA TRP A 6 -4.83 3.97 8.46
C TRP A 6 -4.00 3.31 9.56
N HIS A 7 -4.26 3.67 10.82
CA HIS A 7 -3.56 3.07 11.96
C HIS A 7 -4.28 1.86 12.53
N LYS A 8 -5.60 1.80 12.40
CA LYS A 8 -6.40 0.80 13.11
C LYS A 8 -7.31 -0.03 12.21
N ASP A 9 -7.88 0.57 11.19
CA ASP A 9 -8.88 -0.11 10.39
C ASP A 9 -8.25 -1.23 9.56
N PRO A 10 -8.96 -2.35 9.40
CA PRO A 10 -8.44 -3.45 8.59
C PRO A 10 -8.29 -3.02 7.13
N ILE A 11 -7.21 -3.43 6.52
CA ILE A 11 -6.90 -3.08 5.15
C ILE A 11 -7.11 -4.31 4.27
N GLY A 12 -7.87 -4.14 3.19
CA GLY A 12 -8.07 -5.17 2.19
C GLY A 12 -7.53 -4.74 0.84
N ARG A 13 -7.55 -5.65 -0.12
CA ARG A 13 -7.04 -5.35 -1.46
C ARG A 13 -7.87 -4.28 -2.17
N ASP A 14 -9.14 -4.14 -1.80
CA ASP A 14 -10.01 -3.15 -2.42
C ASP A 14 -10.11 -1.85 -1.61
N THR A 15 -9.35 -1.73 -0.53
CA THR A 15 -9.31 -0.50 0.26
C THR A 15 -8.69 0.62 -0.58
N PRO A 16 -9.42 1.72 -0.83
CA PRO A 16 -8.87 2.78 -1.67
C PRO A 16 -7.82 3.62 -0.94
N VAL A 17 -6.78 4.01 -1.67
CA VAL A 17 -5.79 4.95 -1.17
C VAL A 17 -6.35 6.37 -1.36
N ASP A 18 -6.50 7.11 -0.28
CA ASP A 18 -7.09 8.44 -0.31
C ASP A 18 -6.07 9.49 0.15
N ALA A 19 -6.54 10.73 0.28
CA ALA A 19 -5.67 11.84 0.68
C ALA A 19 -5.16 11.69 2.11
N GLU A 20 -5.80 10.86 2.92
CA GLU A 20 -5.41 10.63 4.30
C GLU A 20 -4.43 9.49 4.46
N TYR A 21 -4.04 8.86 3.35
CA TYR A 21 -3.13 7.72 3.38
C TYR A 21 -1.82 8.08 4.09
N LYS A 22 -1.35 7.15 4.91
CA LYS A 22 -0.06 7.26 5.59
C LYS A 22 0.64 5.92 5.60
N ASN A 23 1.96 5.93 5.61
CA ASN A 23 2.78 4.72 5.70
C ASN A 23 2.84 4.25 7.14
N THR A 24 1.75 3.67 7.62
CA THR A 24 1.64 3.22 9.01
C THR A 24 2.10 1.79 9.17
N GLN A 25 2.26 1.39 10.42
CA GLN A 25 2.54 -0.01 10.75
C GLN A 25 1.45 -0.93 10.21
N ASN A 26 0.21 -0.50 10.28
CA ASN A 26 -0.93 -1.27 9.78
C ASN A 26 -0.80 -1.52 8.27
N VAL A 27 -0.42 -0.49 7.52
CA VAL A 27 -0.19 -0.61 6.08
C VAL A 27 0.98 -1.55 5.81
N ARG A 28 2.04 -1.43 6.58
CA ARG A 28 3.21 -2.28 6.41
C ARG A 28 2.87 -3.74 6.64
N ARG A 29 2.05 -4.03 7.65
CA ARG A 29 1.61 -5.39 7.92
C ARG A 29 0.83 -5.96 6.74
N PHE A 30 -0.09 -5.18 6.20
CA PHE A 30 -0.87 -5.63 5.06
C PHE A 30 0.04 -5.93 3.88
N LEU A 31 0.94 -5.01 3.56
CA LEU A 31 1.81 -5.18 2.40
C LEU A 31 2.81 -6.33 2.60
N SER A 32 3.28 -6.52 3.83
CA SER A 32 4.13 -7.66 4.13
C SER A 32 3.40 -8.98 3.95
N SER A 33 2.11 -9.00 4.29
CA SER A 33 1.28 -10.18 4.10
C SER A 33 1.05 -10.48 2.62
N GLU A 34 0.91 -9.43 1.80
CA GLU A 34 0.65 -9.59 0.37
C GLU A 34 1.92 -9.84 -0.44
N CYS A 35 3.00 -9.21 -0.06
CA CYS A 35 4.23 -9.19 -0.86
C CYS A 35 5.35 -10.06 -0.30
N GLY A 36 5.26 -10.44 0.98
CA GLY A 36 6.30 -11.24 1.62
C GLY A 36 7.01 -10.46 2.70
N THR A 37 7.79 -11.20 3.50
CA THR A 37 8.46 -10.63 4.68
C THR A 37 9.59 -9.67 4.32
N ASP A 38 10.02 -9.66 3.06
CA ASP A 38 11.07 -8.75 2.59
C ASP A 38 10.53 -7.42 2.10
N PHE A 39 9.24 -7.16 2.28
CA PHE A 39 8.63 -5.90 1.88
C PHE A 39 9.34 -4.72 2.55
N LYS A 40 9.58 -3.65 1.77
CA LYS A 40 10.17 -2.41 2.25
C LYS A 40 9.54 -1.23 1.52
N PHE A 41 9.45 -0.10 2.22
CA PHE A 41 9.03 1.15 1.58
C PHE A 41 10.24 1.78 0.89
N THR A 42 10.36 1.57 -0.41
CA THR A 42 11.44 2.19 -1.19
C THR A 42 11.00 3.57 -1.67
N ARG A 43 11.96 4.42 -2.03
CA ARG A 43 11.64 5.76 -2.52
C ARG A 43 10.75 5.77 -3.76
N PRO A 44 11.08 5.03 -4.83
CA PRO A 44 10.21 5.03 -6.01
C PRO A 44 8.84 4.49 -5.71
N PHE A 45 8.73 3.53 -4.81
CA PHE A 45 7.45 2.98 -4.42
C PHE A 45 6.60 4.01 -3.68
N MET A 46 7.19 4.72 -2.73
CA MET A 46 6.47 5.74 -1.99
C MET A 46 6.04 6.90 -2.87
N ALA A 47 6.89 7.28 -3.83
CA ALA A 47 6.55 8.32 -4.79
C ALA A 47 5.36 7.88 -5.65
N TRP A 48 5.34 6.62 -6.05
CA TRP A 48 4.24 6.09 -6.85
C TRP A 48 2.92 6.14 -6.07
N ILE A 49 2.95 5.79 -4.78
CA ILE A 49 1.73 5.83 -3.96
C ILE A 49 1.17 7.24 -3.89
N LYS A 50 2.04 8.24 -3.86
CA LYS A 50 1.65 9.63 -3.67
C LYS A 50 1.41 10.38 -4.97
N ASP A 51 1.37 9.71 -6.10
CA ASP A 51 1.30 10.38 -7.40
C ASP A 51 -0.08 10.96 -7.73
N GLY A 52 -1.05 10.77 -6.87
CA GLY A 52 -2.37 11.37 -7.04
C GLY A 52 -3.38 10.57 -7.84
N ARG A 53 -2.95 9.46 -8.42
CA ARG A 53 -3.86 8.60 -9.17
C ARG A 53 -4.74 7.77 -8.24
N PHE A 54 -5.95 7.49 -8.68
CA PHE A 54 -6.78 6.56 -7.93
C PHE A 54 -6.14 5.18 -7.92
N LYS A 55 -6.07 4.59 -6.74
CA LYS A 55 -5.56 3.23 -6.61
C LYS A 55 -6.09 2.61 -5.32
N THR A 56 -6.07 1.27 -5.28
CA THR A 56 -6.44 0.53 -4.08
C THR A 56 -5.18 -0.07 -3.45
N MET A 57 -5.33 -0.60 -2.24
CA MET A 57 -4.20 -1.24 -1.59
C MET A 57 -3.73 -2.49 -2.34
N GLY A 58 -4.65 -3.16 -3.05
CA GLY A 58 -4.26 -4.25 -3.94
C GLY A 58 -3.33 -3.77 -5.04
N ASP A 59 -3.67 -2.61 -5.63
CA ASP A 59 -2.82 -2.00 -6.66
C ASP A 59 -1.45 -1.66 -6.10
N VAL A 60 -1.42 -1.17 -4.86
CA VAL A 60 -0.17 -0.82 -4.19
C VAL A 60 0.72 -2.05 -4.04
N ALA A 61 0.14 -3.15 -3.58
CA ALA A 61 0.89 -4.40 -3.41
C ALA A 61 1.44 -4.89 -4.76
N ASP A 62 0.60 -4.87 -5.78
CA ASP A 62 0.99 -5.32 -7.11
C ASP A 62 2.11 -4.47 -7.69
N GLU A 63 2.05 -3.15 -7.46
CA GLU A 63 3.09 -2.25 -7.96
C GLU A 63 4.44 -2.55 -7.30
N TRP A 64 4.44 -2.80 -6.00
CA TRP A 64 5.69 -3.14 -5.31
C TRP A 64 6.30 -4.41 -5.90
N MET A 65 5.47 -5.42 -6.12
CA MET A 65 5.93 -6.68 -6.71
C MET A 65 6.54 -6.46 -8.09
N ARG A 66 5.92 -5.59 -8.88
CA ARG A 66 6.41 -5.29 -10.22
C ARG A 66 7.74 -4.54 -10.18
N GLN A 67 7.88 -3.59 -9.24
CA GLN A 67 9.10 -2.80 -9.12
C GLN A 67 10.32 -3.66 -8.77
N ILE A 68 10.11 -4.70 -7.99
CA ILE A 68 11.22 -5.58 -7.60
C ILE A 68 11.37 -6.79 -8.53
N GLY A 69 10.55 -6.87 -9.58
CA GLY A 69 10.67 -7.92 -10.56
C GLY A 69 10.08 -9.27 -10.19
N ARG A 70 9.26 -9.33 -9.15
CA ARG A 70 8.60 -10.57 -8.74
C ARG A 70 7.32 -10.86 -9.49
N PHE A 71 6.75 -9.82 -10.05
CA PHE A 71 5.47 -9.94 -10.73
C PHE A 71 5.69 -10.57 -12.10
N SER A 72 5.06 -11.66 -12.36
CA SER A 72 5.20 -12.34 -13.64
C SER A 72 3.94 -12.24 -14.49
#